data_17b0fcaad0bfd3b0453404740ac9c000
#
_entry.id   17b0fcaad0bfd3b0453404740ac9c000
#
_cell.length_a   1.000
_cell.length_b   1.000
_cell.length_c   1.000
_cell.angle_alpha   90.00
_cell.angle_beta   90.00
_cell.angle_gamma   90.00
#
_symmetry.space_group_name_H-M   'P 1'
#
loop_
_entity.id
_entity.type
_entity.pdbx_description
1 polymer ?
#
loop_
_entity_poly.entity_id
_entity_poly.type
_entity_poly.pdbx_seq_one_letter_code
_entity_poly.pdbx_strand_id
1 'polypeptide(L)'
;MLLTKHKTPNGSRWAVDGHYLPPDLNLTTLLEMTRETMFEMLEKLSGNESALGDEEAPIDPQQEVWAAGITYLQSREARKAESSVADMYQKAYEAKRPEIFIKSIGWRVSGNRGPIRIRMDSSWNVPEPELVLVINCYREILGYCAGNDVSSRDIEGENPLYLPQAKIYNGSCALGHGILLCEPEMMQNLPIRMEIRRAGETIFNAEASTASMKRMMPELVEFLTRELDFPQGVFLMTGTCLVPNHFSLQMEDVVTIQVGEMKIENKVQI
;
A
#
# COMPACT_ATOMS: atom_id res chain seq x y z
N MET A 1 11.89 14.39 -1.07
CA MET A 1 12.96 13.36 -1.08
C MET A 1 12.33 12.00 -1.36
N LEU A 2 12.98 11.18 -2.17
CA LEU A 2 12.52 9.83 -2.51
C LEU A 2 13.44 8.80 -1.85
N LEU A 3 12.90 8.00 -0.93
CA LEU A 3 13.61 6.85 -0.36
C LEU A 3 13.36 5.61 -1.21
N THR A 4 14.41 4.91 -1.59
CA THR A 4 14.36 3.65 -2.34
C THR A 4 15.23 2.60 -1.68
N LYS A 5 14.85 1.32 -1.83
CA LYS A 5 15.60 0.17 -1.33
C LYS A 5 16.12 -0.64 -2.50
N HIS A 6 17.39 -0.99 -2.47
CA HIS A 6 18.06 -1.64 -3.57
C HIS A 6 18.79 -2.91 -3.12
N LYS A 7 18.71 -3.95 -3.95
CA LYS A 7 19.48 -5.17 -3.77
C LYS A 7 20.92 -4.93 -4.21
N THR A 8 21.86 -5.30 -3.34
CA THR A 8 23.30 -5.25 -3.65
C THR A 8 23.95 -6.62 -3.37
N PRO A 9 25.18 -6.87 -3.83
CA PRO A 9 25.90 -8.11 -3.52
C PRO A 9 26.08 -8.36 -2.01
N ASN A 10 26.05 -7.29 -1.20
CA ASN A 10 26.27 -7.35 0.25
C ASN A 10 24.97 -7.25 1.06
N GLY A 11 23.81 -7.42 0.43
CA GLY A 11 22.50 -7.26 1.05
C GLY A 11 21.74 -6.04 0.55
N SER A 12 20.62 -5.72 1.16
CA SER A 12 19.81 -4.56 0.78
C SER A 12 20.40 -3.27 1.33
N ARG A 13 20.35 -2.19 0.55
CA ARG A 13 20.75 -0.83 0.97
C ARG A 13 19.63 0.17 0.65
N TRP A 14 19.49 1.14 1.51
CA TRP A 14 18.60 2.28 1.28
C TRP A 14 19.33 3.41 0.56
N ALA A 15 18.59 4.18 -0.20
CA ALA A 15 19.06 5.35 -0.92
C ALA A 15 18.05 6.51 -0.78
N VAL A 16 18.54 7.73 -0.84
CA VAL A 16 17.74 8.95 -0.92
C VAL A 16 18.10 9.70 -2.21
N ASP A 17 17.08 10.07 -2.99
CA ASP A 17 17.23 10.80 -4.26
C ASP A 17 18.29 10.20 -5.19
N GLY A 18 18.33 8.85 -5.26
CA GLY A 18 19.23 8.09 -6.12
C GLY A 18 20.66 7.90 -5.59
N HIS A 19 20.94 8.25 -4.32
CA HIS A 19 22.25 8.07 -3.71
C HIS A 19 22.16 7.20 -2.46
N TYR A 20 23.08 6.22 -2.34
CA TYR A 20 23.08 5.31 -1.20
C TYR A 20 23.30 6.03 0.12
N LEU A 21 22.48 5.67 1.09
CA LEU A 21 22.71 5.97 2.49
C LEU A 21 23.83 5.09 3.08
N PRO A 22 24.40 5.45 4.23
CA PRO A 22 25.33 4.59 4.96
C PRO A 22 24.79 3.16 5.09
N PRO A 23 25.62 2.12 4.96
CA PRO A 23 25.15 0.72 4.91
C PRO A 23 24.38 0.26 6.13
N ASP A 24 24.67 0.84 7.29
CA ASP A 24 24.02 0.49 8.57
C ASP A 24 22.69 1.22 8.78
N LEU A 25 22.32 2.16 7.89
CA LEU A 25 21.09 2.92 8.00
C LEU A 25 19.97 2.21 7.21
N ASN A 26 18.97 1.76 7.92
CA ASN A 26 17.78 1.10 7.38
C ASN A 26 16.52 1.93 7.67
N LEU A 27 15.38 1.51 7.09
CA LEU A 27 14.12 2.22 7.28
C LEU A 27 13.67 2.19 8.75
N THR A 28 13.85 1.07 9.44
CA THR A 28 13.51 0.95 10.87
C THR A 28 14.19 2.07 11.68
N THR A 29 15.50 2.26 11.50
CA THR A 29 16.24 3.35 12.18
C THR A 29 15.70 4.74 11.81
N LEU A 30 15.31 4.95 10.56
CA LEU A 30 14.70 6.22 10.12
C LEU A 30 13.35 6.45 10.80
N LEU A 31 12.51 5.41 10.90
CA LEU A 31 11.19 5.51 11.50
C LEU A 31 11.18 5.55 13.04
N GLU A 32 12.35 5.34 13.69
CA GLU A 32 12.56 5.56 15.11
C GLU A 32 12.86 7.03 15.45
N MET A 33 12.98 7.90 14.44
CA MET A 33 13.24 9.33 14.60
C MET A 33 11.95 10.15 14.46
N THR A 34 11.96 11.37 15.06
CA THR A 34 10.95 12.36 14.71
C THR A 34 11.11 12.77 13.25
N ARG A 35 10.03 13.24 12.64
CA ARG A 35 10.03 13.75 11.27
C ARG A 35 11.16 14.75 11.04
N GLU A 36 11.25 15.79 11.91
CA GLU A 36 12.25 16.86 11.81
C GLU A 36 13.67 16.29 11.81
N THR A 37 14.01 15.45 12.80
CA THR A 37 15.34 14.82 12.93
C THR A 37 15.68 13.99 11.70
N MET A 38 14.73 13.18 11.21
CA MET A 38 14.93 12.33 10.04
C MET A 38 15.21 13.17 8.77
N PHE A 39 14.41 14.21 8.50
CA PHE A 39 14.60 15.06 7.33
C PHE A 39 15.94 15.81 7.36
N GLU A 40 16.30 16.44 8.50
CA GLU A 40 17.59 17.08 8.67
C GLU A 40 18.78 16.12 8.48
N MET A 41 18.63 14.88 8.95
CA MET A 41 19.67 13.86 8.79
C MET A 41 19.81 13.46 7.32
N LEU A 42 18.71 13.18 6.62
CA LEU A 42 18.72 12.77 5.23
C LEU A 42 19.29 13.86 4.31
N GLU A 43 19.00 15.14 4.56
CA GLU A 43 19.60 16.27 3.82
C GLU A 43 21.13 16.32 3.96
N LYS A 44 21.65 15.96 5.14
CA LYS A 44 23.10 15.94 5.42
C LYS A 44 23.80 14.70 4.92
N LEU A 45 23.07 13.58 4.77
CA LEU A 45 23.61 12.27 4.41
C LEU A 45 23.54 11.92 2.93
N SER A 46 23.03 12.80 2.07
CA SER A 46 23.01 12.54 0.63
C SER A 46 24.42 12.26 0.14
N GLY A 47 24.72 10.96 -0.04
CA GLY A 47 26.04 10.47 -0.41
C GLY A 47 26.37 10.74 -1.87
N ASN A 48 27.65 10.55 -2.23
CA ASN A 48 28.11 10.67 -3.63
C ASN A 48 27.98 9.36 -4.41
N GLU A 49 27.63 8.24 -3.74
CA GLU A 49 27.53 6.92 -4.36
C GLU A 49 26.13 6.73 -4.95
N SER A 50 26.04 6.68 -6.29
CA SER A 50 24.78 6.43 -7.00
C SER A 50 24.22 5.04 -6.69
N ALA A 51 22.92 4.95 -6.45
CA ALA A 51 22.21 3.70 -6.24
C ALA A 51 22.02 2.96 -7.57
N LEU A 52 22.68 1.83 -7.74
CA LEU A 52 22.77 1.04 -8.98
C LEU A 52 22.33 -0.41 -8.73
N GLY A 53 21.29 -0.66 -8.02
CA GLY A 53 20.77 -2.02 -7.78
C GLY A 53 19.33 -2.15 -8.24
N ASP A 54 18.87 -3.41 -8.35
CA ASP A 54 17.45 -3.67 -8.55
C ASP A 54 16.65 -3.17 -7.34
N GLU A 55 15.56 -2.46 -7.59
CA GLU A 55 14.68 -1.96 -6.54
C GLU A 55 13.96 -3.12 -5.83
N GLU A 56 13.89 -3.06 -4.52
CA GLU A 56 13.13 -3.97 -3.67
C GLU A 56 11.89 -3.26 -3.12
N ALA A 57 10.98 -4.01 -2.47
CA ALA A 57 9.88 -3.41 -1.72
C ALA A 57 10.42 -2.42 -0.67
N PRO A 58 9.90 -1.19 -0.59
CA PRO A 58 10.44 -0.16 0.29
C PRO A 58 9.98 -0.35 1.74
N ILE A 59 10.24 -1.51 2.29
CA ILE A 59 9.86 -1.91 3.64
C ILE A 59 10.90 -2.85 4.23
N ASP A 60 11.12 -2.80 5.55
CA ASP A 60 11.97 -3.76 6.24
C ASP A 60 11.17 -5.02 6.64
N PRO A 61 11.82 -6.20 6.76
CA PRO A 61 11.11 -7.47 6.88
C PRO A 61 10.13 -7.59 8.05
N GLN A 62 10.39 -6.93 9.17
CA GLN A 62 9.58 -6.99 10.39
C GLN A 62 8.52 -5.90 10.49
N GLN A 63 8.53 -4.92 9.59
CA GLN A 63 7.54 -3.86 9.59
C GLN A 63 6.17 -4.37 9.15
N GLU A 64 5.13 -3.82 9.74
CA GLU A 64 3.76 -4.21 9.47
C GLU A 64 3.13 -3.32 8.40
N VAL A 65 2.28 -3.93 7.57
CA VAL A 65 1.36 -3.23 6.67
C VAL A 65 -0.06 -3.47 7.17
N TRP A 66 -0.73 -2.40 7.54
CA TRP A 66 -2.14 -2.37 7.90
C TRP A 66 -2.96 -1.76 6.77
N ALA A 67 -4.26 -2.00 6.77
CA ALA A 67 -5.16 -1.44 5.78
C ALA A 67 -6.46 -0.97 6.42
N ALA A 68 -7.06 0.07 5.82
CA ALA A 68 -8.37 0.59 6.19
C ALA A 68 -9.38 0.29 5.07
N GLY A 69 -10.48 -0.36 5.41
CA GLY A 69 -11.55 -0.68 4.45
C GLY A 69 -12.63 0.41 4.39
N ILE A 70 -13.37 0.44 3.28
CA ILE A 70 -14.60 1.23 3.08
C ILE A 70 -14.40 2.74 3.36
N THR A 71 -13.28 3.29 2.96
CA THR A 71 -12.94 4.70 3.17
C THR A 71 -13.43 5.63 2.07
N TYR A 72 -13.86 5.08 0.92
CA TYR A 72 -14.42 5.80 -0.22
C TYR A 72 -15.86 5.43 -0.50
N LEU A 73 -16.63 6.36 -1.07
CA LEU A 73 -18.01 6.10 -1.47
C LEU A 73 -18.10 4.98 -2.51
N GLN A 74 -17.18 4.98 -3.48
CA GLN A 74 -17.14 3.98 -4.54
C GLN A 74 -16.90 2.57 -3.99
N SER A 75 -16.00 2.42 -3.01
CA SER A 75 -15.76 1.11 -2.38
C SER A 75 -16.99 0.61 -1.63
N ARG A 76 -17.73 1.49 -0.95
CA ARG A 76 -19.02 1.14 -0.33
C ARG A 76 -20.03 0.64 -1.36
N GLU A 77 -20.21 1.35 -2.48
CA GLU A 77 -21.19 0.96 -3.51
C GLU A 77 -20.82 -0.38 -4.16
N ALA A 78 -19.54 -0.59 -4.48
CA ALA A 78 -19.07 -1.87 -5.01
C ALA A 78 -19.38 -3.02 -4.04
N ARG A 79 -19.02 -2.86 -2.75
CA ARG A 79 -19.27 -3.88 -1.70
C ARG A 79 -20.75 -4.18 -1.49
N LYS A 80 -21.61 -3.17 -1.54
CA LYS A 80 -23.07 -3.35 -1.43
C LYS A 80 -23.65 -4.16 -2.59
N ALA A 81 -23.16 -3.94 -3.80
CA ALA A 81 -23.60 -4.67 -4.98
C ALA A 81 -23.13 -6.13 -5.01
N GLU A 82 -22.01 -6.44 -4.35
CA GLU A 82 -21.30 -7.71 -4.44
C GLU A 82 -21.57 -8.67 -3.27
N SER A 83 -22.25 -8.21 -2.20
CA SER A 83 -22.37 -8.97 -0.95
C SER A 83 -23.80 -9.26 -0.54
N SER A 84 -24.03 -10.46 0.02
CA SER A 84 -25.28 -10.83 0.70
C SER A 84 -25.55 -10.06 2.00
N VAL A 85 -24.55 -9.33 2.50
CA VAL A 85 -24.60 -8.53 3.76
C VAL A 85 -24.43 -7.02 3.51
N ALA A 86 -25.05 -6.52 2.46
CA ALA A 86 -24.96 -5.12 2.02
C ALA A 86 -25.17 -4.08 3.14
N ASP A 87 -26.08 -4.35 4.08
CA ASP A 87 -26.35 -3.47 5.23
C ASP A 87 -25.13 -3.28 6.15
N MET A 88 -24.24 -4.26 6.21
CA MET A 88 -23.06 -4.17 7.06
C MET A 88 -22.03 -3.20 6.49
N TYR A 89 -21.84 -3.19 5.18
CA TYR A 89 -20.94 -2.24 4.51
C TYR A 89 -21.47 -0.80 4.61
N GLN A 90 -22.79 -0.61 4.56
CA GLN A 90 -23.40 0.70 4.83
C GLN A 90 -23.11 1.14 6.28
N LYS A 91 -23.34 0.26 7.25
CA LYS A 91 -23.05 0.53 8.66
C LYS A 91 -21.57 0.81 8.91
N ALA A 92 -20.66 0.06 8.30
CA ALA A 92 -19.22 0.27 8.42
C ALA A 92 -18.78 1.62 7.82
N TYR A 93 -19.34 2.02 6.66
CA TYR A 93 -19.08 3.33 6.07
C TYR A 93 -19.55 4.49 6.96
N GLU A 94 -20.71 4.35 7.63
CA GLU A 94 -21.29 5.37 8.51
C GLU A 94 -20.76 5.32 9.95
N ALA A 95 -20.13 4.21 10.34
CA ALA A 95 -19.63 4.01 11.70
C ALA A 95 -18.60 5.09 12.11
N LYS A 96 -18.55 5.38 13.42
CA LYS A 96 -17.48 6.22 13.97
C LYS A 96 -16.11 5.54 13.87
N ARG A 97 -16.07 4.23 14.13
CA ARG A 97 -14.84 3.42 14.07
C ARG A 97 -14.62 2.94 12.64
N PRO A 98 -13.45 3.24 11.99
CA PRO A 98 -13.13 2.69 10.70
C PRO A 98 -12.86 1.18 10.79
N GLU A 99 -13.04 0.47 9.68
CA GLU A 99 -12.48 -0.86 9.50
C GLU A 99 -10.97 -0.71 9.37
N ILE A 100 -10.21 -1.39 10.24
CA ILE A 100 -8.74 -1.45 10.17
C ILE A 100 -8.32 -2.88 10.46
N PHE A 101 -7.44 -3.43 9.62
CA PHE A 101 -6.96 -4.80 9.73
C PHE A 101 -5.50 -4.90 9.31
N ILE A 102 -4.79 -5.92 9.80
CA ILE A 102 -3.44 -6.22 9.32
C ILE A 102 -3.52 -6.78 7.91
N LYS A 103 -2.72 -6.24 6.98
CA LYS A 103 -2.65 -6.68 5.59
C LYS A 103 -1.47 -7.60 5.32
N SER A 104 -0.32 -7.26 5.84
CA SER A 104 0.89 -8.03 5.59
C SER A 104 1.97 -7.72 6.63
N ILE A 105 3.07 -8.45 6.51
CA ILE A 105 4.34 -8.14 7.16
C ILE A 105 5.40 -7.97 6.07
N GLY A 106 6.41 -7.14 6.30
CA GLY A 106 7.35 -6.68 5.29
C GLY A 106 7.99 -7.78 4.44
N TRP A 107 8.40 -8.91 5.04
CA TRP A 107 9.02 -10.03 4.30
C TRP A 107 8.07 -10.70 3.29
N ARG A 108 6.75 -10.46 3.39
CA ARG A 108 5.71 -11.00 2.50
C ARG A 108 5.28 -10.00 1.42
N VAL A 109 5.77 -8.77 1.47
CA VAL A 109 5.39 -7.70 0.53
C VAL A 109 6.16 -7.84 -0.76
N SER A 110 5.46 -7.81 -1.89
CA SER A 110 6.08 -7.72 -3.22
C SER A 110 6.48 -6.27 -3.53
N GLY A 111 7.63 -6.10 -4.17
CA GLY A 111 8.08 -4.80 -4.68
C GLY A 111 7.59 -4.51 -6.10
N ASN A 112 8.02 -3.37 -6.63
CA ASN A 112 7.85 -3.01 -8.02
C ASN A 112 8.47 -4.08 -8.93
N ARG A 113 7.76 -4.48 -9.99
CA ARG A 113 8.09 -5.60 -10.90
C ARG A 113 8.12 -6.99 -10.25
N GLY A 114 7.92 -7.09 -8.94
CA GLY A 114 7.72 -8.37 -8.26
C GLY A 114 6.34 -8.97 -8.57
N PRO A 115 6.16 -10.28 -8.34
CA PRO A 115 4.87 -10.93 -8.58
C PRO A 115 3.85 -10.57 -7.50
N ILE A 116 2.59 -10.37 -7.90
CA ILE A 116 1.44 -10.52 -7.01
C ILE A 116 0.76 -11.86 -7.28
N ARG A 117 0.01 -12.35 -6.30
CA ARG A 117 -0.64 -13.66 -6.43
C ARG A 117 -2.15 -13.56 -6.25
N ILE A 118 -2.86 -14.44 -6.94
CA ILE A 118 -4.26 -14.75 -6.71
C ILE A 118 -4.39 -16.12 -6.04
N ARG A 119 -5.47 -16.32 -5.29
CA ARG A 119 -5.69 -17.58 -4.59
C ARG A 119 -6.23 -18.64 -5.53
N MET A 120 -5.77 -19.87 -5.37
CA MET A 120 -6.25 -21.02 -6.16
C MET A 120 -7.67 -21.45 -5.77
N ASP A 121 -8.08 -21.16 -4.53
CA ASP A 121 -9.39 -21.49 -3.97
C ASP A 121 -10.39 -20.33 -4.05
N SER A 122 -10.10 -19.32 -4.88
CA SER A 122 -10.94 -18.16 -5.15
C SER A 122 -11.14 -17.98 -6.65
N SER A 123 -12.37 -17.73 -7.05
CA SER A 123 -12.77 -17.47 -8.44
C SER A 123 -12.83 -15.97 -8.78
N TRP A 124 -12.77 -15.12 -7.79
CA TRP A 124 -12.92 -13.68 -7.97
C TRP A 124 -11.86 -12.90 -7.20
N ASN A 125 -10.79 -12.56 -7.87
CA ASN A 125 -9.66 -11.83 -7.31
C ASN A 125 -9.52 -10.46 -8.00
N VAL A 126 -9.35 -9.40 -7.22
CA VAL A 126 -9.26 -8.02 -7.73
C VAL A 126 -8.04 -7.30 -7.19
N PRO A 127 -7.43 -6.38 -7.97
CA PRO A 127 -6.46 -5.44 -7.46
C PRO A 127 -7.19 -4.26 -6.84
N GLU A 128 -6.65 -3.72 -5.76
CA GLU A 128 -7.14 -2.52 -5.10
C GLU A 128 -5.99 -1.50 -5.00
N PRO A 129 -5.99 -0.45 -5.86
CA PRO A 129 -4.99 0.60 -5.82
C PRO A 129 -5.19 1.50 -4.61
N GLU A 130 -4.13 1.73 -3.85
CA GLU A 130 -4.20 2.48 -2.60
C GLU A 130 -3.06 3.46 -2.41
N LEU A 131 -3.37 4.61 -1.83
CA LEU A 131 -2.40 5.44 -1.13
C LEU A 131 -1.96 4.71 0.13
N VAL A 132 -0.65 4.58 0.34
CA VAL A 132 -0.09 3.92 1.53
C VAL A 132 0.72 4.93 2.32
N LEU A 133 0.27 5.26 3.52
CA LEU A 133 0.97 6.15 4.44
C LEU A 133 2.16 5.44 5.09
N VAL A 134 3.26 6.14 5.24
CA VAL A 134 4.43 5.70 6.02
C VAL A 134 4.46 6.51 7.32
N ILE A 135 4.42 5.83 8.46
CA ILE A 135 4.20 6.42 9.77
C ILE A 135 5.34 5.98 10.70
N ASN A 136 5.95 6.94 11.40
CA ASN A 136 7.02 6.67 12.34
C ASN A 136 6.50 6.25 13.74
N CYS A 137 7.40 5.93 14.66
CA CYS A 137 7.06 5.52 16.02
C CYS A 137 6.40 6.66 16.84
N TYR A 138 6.51 7.92 16.40
CA TYR A 138 5.86 9.08 17.01
C TYR A 138 4.47 9.36 16.44
N ARG A 139 3.95 8.46 15.56
CA ARG A 139 2.64 8.58 14.88
C ARG A 139 2.59 9.72 13.86
N GLU A 140 3.75 10.20 13.40
CA GLU A 140 3.86 11.23 12.38
C GLU A 140 3.81 10.58 11.00
N ILE A 141 2.99 11.13 10.09
CA ILE A 141 2.97 10.73 8.68
C ILE A 141 4.17 11.35 7.99
N LEU A 142 5.09 10.54 7.49
CA LEU A 142 6.34 10.99 6.88
C LEU A 142 6.25 11.17 5.36
N GLY A 143 5.34 10.45 4.73
CA GLY A 143 5.17 10.41 3.28
C GLY A 143 4.33 9.23 2.86
N TYR A 144 4.44 8.84 1.58
CA TYR A 144 3.61 7.78 1.02
C TYR A 144 4.31 6.93 -0.05
N CYS A 145 3.74 5.78 -0.33
CA CYS A 145 4.01 4.98 -1.54
C CYS A 145 2.70 4.55 -2.21
N ALA A 146 2.81 4.02 -3.43
CA ALA A 146 1.69 3.34 -4.09
C ALA A 146 1.58 1.91 -3.56
N GLY A 147 0.36 1.41 -3.36
CA GLY A 147 0.10 0.06 -2.91
C GLY A 147 -0.93 -0.67 -3.74
N ASN A 148 -0.89 -2.01 -3.65
CA ASN A 148 -1.90 -2.90 -4.20
C ASN A 148 -2.36 -3.87 -3.12
N ASP A 149 -3.59 -3.70 -2.63
CA ASP A 149 -4.28 -4.62 -1.72
C ASP A 149 -5.03 -5.68 -2.52
N VAL A 150 -4.31 -6.70 -3.01
CA VAL A 150 -4.92 -7.79 -3.79
C VAL A 150 -5.88 -8.58 -2.90
N SER A 151 -7.12 -8.72 -3.36
CA SER A 151 -8.23 -9.23 -2.55
C SER A 151 -8.95 -10.38 -3.25
N SER A 152 -9.30 -11.42 -2.47
CA SER A 152 -10.22 -12.49 -2.89
C SER A 152 -11.64 -12.08 -2.58
N ARG A 153 -12.32 -11.51 -3.57
CA ARG A 153 -13.61 -10.85 -3.40
C ARG A 153 -14.75 -11.80 -3.07
N ASP A 154 -14.73 -13.01 -3.60
CA ASP A 154 -15.72 -14.05 -3.28
C ASP A 154 -15.62 -14.51 -1.82
N ILE A 155 -14.40 -14.76 -1.32
CA ILE A 155 -14.18 -15.14 0.09
C ILE A 155 -14.62 -14.01 1.04
N GLU A 156 -14.26 -12.76 0.70
CA GLU A 156 -14.65 -11.60 1.48
C GLU A 156 -16.18 -11.38 1.49
N GLY A 157 -16.83 -11.60 0.33
CA GLY A 157 -18.28 -11.46 0.19
C GLY A 157 -19.08 -12.61 0.79
N GLU A 158 -18.47 -13.79 0.95
CA GLU A 158 -19.12 -14.96 1.57
C GLU A 158 -19.40 -14.74 3.04
N ASN A 159 -18.41 -14.31 3.79
CA ASN A 159 -18.54 -14.03 5.20
C ASN A 159 -17.49 -13.02 5.68
N PRO A 160 -17.88 -11.90 6.30
CA PRO A 160 -16.95 -10.90 6.83
C PRO A 160 -15.89 -11.44 7.81
N LEU A 161 -16.18 -12.53 8.49
CA LEU A 161 -15.21 -13.21 9.36
C LEU A 161 -14.06 -13.86 8.58
N TYR A 162 -14.20 -13.99 7.26
CA TYR A 162 -13.16 -14.51 6.36
C TYR A 162 -12.24 -13.43 5.81
N LEU A 163 -12.40 -12.16 6.24
CA LEU A 163 -11.53 -11.05 5.84
C LEU A 163 -10.02 -11.39 5.92
N PRO A 164 -9.51 -12.02 7.00
CA PRO A 164 -8.09 -12.41 7.04
C PRO A 164 -7.69 -13.36 5.91
N GLN A 165 -8.55 -14.30 5.53
CA GLN A 165 -8.27 -15.24 4.43
C GLN A 165 -8.36 -14.55 3.07
N ALA A 166 -9.30 -13.61 2.91
CA ALA A 166 -9.46 -12.85 1.68
C ALA A 166 -8.31 -11.87 1.41
N LYS A 167 -7.67 -11.33 2.47
CA LYS A 167 -6.71 -10.23 2.41
C LYS A 167 -5.27 -10.65 2.74
N ILE A 168 -5.04 -11.70 3.54
CA ILE A 168 -3.73 -12.04 4.08
C ILE A 168 -3.27 -13.40 3.54
N TYR A 169 -2.53 -13.37 2.42
CA TYR A 169 -1.91 -14.55 1.83
C TYR A 169 -0.64 -14.15 1.07
N ASN A 170 0.17 -15.11 0.66
CA ASN A 170 1.42 -14.84 -0.04
C ASN A 170 1.18 -14.09 -1.36
N GLY A 171 1.86 -12.95 -1.54
CA GLY A 171 1.74 -12.13 -2.75
C GLY A 171 0.44 -11.30 -2.83
N SER A 172 -0.33 -11.19 -1.74
CA SER A 172 -1.55 -10.36 -1.69
C SER A 172 -1.29 -8.88 -1.44
N CYS A 173 -0.06 -8.49 -1.11
CA CYS A 173 0.33 -7.12 -0.80
C CYS A 173 1.53 -6.72 -1.62
N ALA A 174 1.46 -5.58 -2.30
CA ALA A 174 2.59 -5.02 -3.01
C ALA A 174 2.74 -3.52 -2.74
N LEU A 175 3.99 -3.05 -2.64
CA LEU A 175 4.35 -1.65 -2.47
C LEU A 175 5.23 -1.18 -3.63
N GLY A 176 5.09 0.09 -4.00
CA GLY A 176 5.77 0.72 -5.14
C GLY A 176 7.29 0.79 -4.98
N HIS A 177 7.92 1.48 -5.90
CA HIS A 177 9.38 1.52 -6.03
C HIS A 177 10.10 2.30 -4.93
N GLY A 178 9.35 3.04 -4.08
CA GLY A 178 9.96 3.85 -3.02
C GLY A 178 8.93 4.54 -2.15
N ILE A 179 9.41 5.36 -1.23
CA ILE A 179 8.61 6.21 -0.34
C ILE A 179 8.91 7.66 -0.71
N LEU A 180 7.90 8.42 -1.13
CA LEU A 180 8.01 9.86 -1.32
C LEU A 180 7.76 10.55 0.03
N LEU A 181 8.83 11.09 0.61
CA LEU A 181 8.76 11.89 1.83
C LEU A 181 8.20 13.28 1.50
N CYS A 182 7.08 13.64 2.10
CA CYS A 182 6.38 14.90 1.85
C CYS A 182 5.48 15.29 3.02
N GLU A 183 4.96 16.51 2.98
CA GLU A 183 3.96 16.98 3.94
C GLU A 183 2.61 16.27 3.74
N PRO A 184 1.86 15.94 4.81
CA PRO A 184 0.57 15.26 4.73
C PRO A 184 -0.45 15.97 3.84
N GLU A 185 -0.41 17.30 3.76
CA GLU A 185 -1.28 18.14 2.95
C GLU A 185 -1.14 17.83 1.45
N MET A 186 0.06 17.46 1.00
CA MET A 186 0.32 17.11 -0.40
C MET A 186 -0.42 15.84 -0.84
N MET A 187 -0.81 14.98 0.11
CA MET A 187 -1.48 13.72 -0.17
C MET A 187 -3.02 13.84 -0.27
N GLN A 188 -3.60 15.01 0.04
CA GLN A 188 -5.06 15.19 0.11
C GLN A 188 -5.75 15.18 -1.25
N ASN A 189 -5.03 15.43 -2.33
CA ASN A 189 -5.60 15.46 -3.70
C ASN A 189 -4.62 14.85 -4.72
N LEU A 190 -4.25 13.60 -4.52
CA LEU A 190 -3.42 12.87 -5.46
C LEU A 190 -4.29 12.09 -6.47
N PRO A 191 -3.94 12.10 -7.76
CA PRO A 191 -4.55 11.19 -8.72
C PRO A 191 -4.15 9.75 -8.38
N ILE A 192 -5.13 8.85 -8.44
CA ILE A 192 -4.94 7.39 -8.34
C ILE A 192 -5.34 6.81 -9.68
N ARG A 193 -4.42 6.12 -10.35
CA ARG A 193 -4.65 5.47 -11.65
C ARG A 193 -4.39 3.99 -11.55
N MET A 194 -5.19 3.20 -12.26
CA MET A 194 -4.94 1.78 -12.42
C MET A 194 -5.17 1.37 -13.87
N GLU A 195 -4.20 0.66 -14.43
CA GLU A 195 -4.29 -0.02 -15.71
C GLU A 195 -4.07 -1.52 -15.51
N ILE A 196 -4.85 -2.34 -16.18
CA ILE A 196 -4.65 -3.80 -16.22
C ILE A 196 -4.51 -4.21 -17.68
N ARG A 197 -3.44 -4.94 -18.00
CA ARG A 197 -3.18 -5.51 -19.30
C ARG A 197 -3.25 -7.03 -19.26
N ARG A 198 -3.90 -7.61 -20.26
CA ARG A 198 -3.99 -9.06 -20.50
C ARG A 198 -3.54 -9.36 -21.92
N ALA A 199 -2.58 -10.25 -22.08
CA ALA A 199 -1.99 -10.58 -23.39
C ALA A 199 -1.51 -9.34 -24.19
N GLY A 200 -1.06 -8.30 -23.48
CA GLY A 200 -0.57 -7.05 -24.07
C GLY A 200 -1.65 -5.99 -24.34
N GLU A 201 -2.93 -6.33 -24.26
CA GLU A 201 -4.04 -5.39 -24.45
C GLU A 201 -4.52 -4.79 -23.11
N THR A 202 -4.84 -3.50 -23.11
CA THR A 202 -5.45 -2.83 -21.95
C THR A 202 -6.91 -3.26 -21.83
N ILE A 203 -7.22 -3.99 -20.74
CA ILE A 203 -8.57 -4.49 -20.44
C ILE A 203 -9.28 -3.68 -19.35
N PHE A 204 -8.53 -2.87 -18.61
CA PHE A 204 -9.07 -1.92 -17.64
C PHE A 204 -8.15 -0.71 -17.54
N ASN A 205 -8.75 0.49 -17.50
CA ASN A 205 -8.04 1.74 -17.23
C ASN A 205 -9.01 2.71 -16.57
N ALA A 206 -8.66 3.20 -15.37
CA ALA A 206 -9.48 4.15 -14.62
C ALA A 206 -8.64 5.07 -13.75
N GLU A 207 -9.23 6.21 -13.40
CA GLU A 207 -8.63 7.22 -12.54
C GLU A 207 -9.63 7.68 -11.48
N ALA A 208 -9.11 7.98 -10.29
CA ALA A 208 -9.82 8.61 -9.18
C ALA A 208 -8.87 9.54 -8.41
N SER A 209 -9.30 10.07 -7.27
CA SER A 209 -8.46 10.95 -6.44
C SER A 209 -8.63 10.65 -4.97
N THR A 210 -7.55 10.84 -4.20
CA THR A 210 -7.58 10.81 -2.73
C THR A 210 -8.52 11.88 -2.16
N ALA A 211 -8.82 12.94 -2.89
CA ALA A 211 -9.80 13.96 -2.48
C ALA A 211 -11.22 13.41 -2.26
N SER A 212 -11.56 12.26 -2.84
CA SER A 212 -12.85 11.59 -2.64
C SER A 212 -12.91 10.67 -1.41
N MET A 213 -11.84 10.61 -0.62
CA MET A 213 -11.79 9.86 0.63
C MET A 213 -12.70 10.51 1.69
N LYS A 214 -13.56 9.72 2.30
CA LYS A 214 -14.42 10.19 3.40
C LYS A 214 -13.65 10.37 4.70
N ARG A 215 -12.74 9.44 4.97
CA ARG A 215 -11.97 9.44 6.21
C ARG A 215 -10.66 10.19 6.04
N MET A 216 -10.40 11.10 6.96
CA MET A 216 -9.14 11.85 6.95
C MET A 216 -7.97 10.96 7.36
N MET A 217 -6.81 11.14 6.73
CA MET A 217 -5.61 10.36 7.04
C MET A 217 -5.21 10.41 8.52
N PRO A 218 -5.21 11.58 9.20
CA PRO A 218 -4.92 11.63 10.64
C PRO A 218 -5.92 10.85 11.49
N GLU A 219 -7.21 10.78 11.09
CA GLU A 219 -8.22 9.95 11.77
C GLU A 219 -7.85 8.46 11.69
N LEU A 220 -7.44 7.99 10.52
CA LEU A 220 -7.04 6.59 10.34
C LEU A 220 -5.80 6.24 11.17
N VAL A 221 -4.81 7.14 11.20
CA VAL A 221 -3.60 6.98 12.03
C VAL A 221 -3.95 6.96 13.51
N GLU A 222 -4.82 7.87 13.98
CA GLU A 222 -5.29 7.89 15.38
C GLU A 222 -5.97 6.57 15.77
N PHE A 223 -6.85 6.04 14.92
CA PHE A 223 -7.52 4.76 15.22
C PHE A 223 -6.56 3.58 15.20
N LEU A 224 -5.61 3.53 14.27
CA LEU A 224 -4.60 2.48 14.18
C LEU A 224 -3.73 2.46 15.44
N THR A 225 -3.29 3.63 15.90
CA THR A 225 -2.30 3.75 16.98
C THR A 225 -2.92 3.95 18.37
N ARG A 226 -4.24 3.84 18.52
CA ARG A 226 -4.94 4.13 19.78
C ARG A 226 -4.54 3.18 20.91
N GLU A 227 -4.40 1.89 20.59
CA GLU A 227 -4.04 0.82 21.54
C GLU A 227 -2.89 -0.06 21.01
N LEU A 228 -2.21 0.39 19.94
CA LEU A 228 -1.07 -0.29 19.36
C LEU A 228 0.10 0.67 19.24
N ASP A 229 1.27 0.21 19.63
CA ASP A 229 2.53 0.88 19.42
C ASP A 229 3.30 0.24 18.27
N PHE A 230 3.92 1.08 17.43
CA PHE A 230 4.73 0.65 16.29
C PHE A 230 6.15 1.20 16.44
N PRO A 231 7.00 0.57 17.27
CA PRO A 231 8.35 1.10 17.58
C PRO A 231 9.24 1.19 16.33
N GLN A 232 8.97 0.36 15.31
CA GLN A 232 9.71 0.36 14.04
C GLN A 232 8.95 1.10 12.92
N GLY A 233 7.94 1.92 13.27
CA GLY A 233 7.03 2.51 12.31
C GLY A 233 6.08 1.49 11.68
N VAL A 234 5.15 1.98 10.85
CA VAL A 234 4.10 1.16 10.23
C VAL A 234 3.68 1.75 8.88
N PHE A 235 3.22 0.88 7.99
CA PHE A 235 2.58 1.25 6.73
C PHE A 235 1.07 1.11 6.87
N LEU A 236 0.31 2.11 6.38
CA LEU A 236 -1.15 2.08 6.41
C LEU A 236 -1.72 2.33 5.01
N MET A 237 -2.26 1.29 4.39
CA MET A 237 -3.11 1.37 3.21
C MET A 237 -4.42 2.06 3.58
N THR A 238 -4.84 3.07 2.81
CA THR A 238 -5.94 3.96 3.18
C THR A 238 -7.28 3.60 2.57
N GLY A 239 -7.36 2.47 1.90
CA GLY A 239 -8.54 2.01 1.17
C GLY A 239 -8.49 2.36 -0.31
N THR A 240 -9.30 1.66 -1.10
CA THR A 240 -9.37 1.83 -2.54
C THR A 240 -10.55 2.67 -3.00
N CYS A 241 -10.37 3.42 -4.08
CA CYS A 241 -11.41 4.14 -4.79
C CYS A 241 -11.72 3.57 -6.18
N LEU A 242 -10.95 2.60 -6.64
CA LEU A 242 -11.09 1.96 -7.94
C LEU A 242 -11.17 0.45 -7.79
N VAL A 243 -12.29 -0.13 -8.18
CA VAL A 243 -12.48 -1.58 -8.25
C VAL A 243 -13.10 -1.92 -9.61
N PRO A 244 -12.48 -2.79 -10.42
CA PRO A 244 -13.08 -3.22 -11.67
C PRO A 244 -14.36 -4.01 -11.43
N ASN A 245 -15.47 -3.58 -12.01
CA ASN A 245 -16.75 -4.29 -11.92
C ASN A 245 -16.73 -5.56 -12.80
N HIS A 246 -17.30 -6.67 -12.31
CA HIS A 246 -17.42 -7.93 -13.04
C HIS A 246 -16.10 -8.43 -13.63
N PHE A 247 -15.02 -8.25 -12.92
CA PHE A 247 -13.66 -8.55 -13.34
C PHE A 247 -12.95 -9.44 -12.32
N SER A 248 -12.16 -10.40 -12.81
CA SER A 248 -11.23 -11.15 -11.97
C SER A 248 -9.86 -11.21 -12.65
N LEU A 249 -8.82 -10.99 -11.85
CA LEU A 249 -7.43 -11.18 -12.27
C LEU A 249 -7.22 -12.60 -12.77
N GLN A 250 -6.33 -12.75 -13.74
CA GLN A 250 -5.86 -14.02 -14.28
C GLN A 250 -4.34 -14.07 -14.23
N MET A 251 -3.80 -15.28 -14.26
CA MET A 251 -2.36 -15.47 -14.39
C MET A 251 -1.83 -14.71 -15.61
N GLU A 252 -0.66 -14.10 -15.48
CA GLU A 252 0.02 -13.29 -16.49
C GLU A 252 -0.57 -11.88 -16.72
N ASP A 253 -1.68 -11.51 -16.10
CA ASP A 253 -2.12 -10.12 -16.11
C ASP A 253 -1.02 -9.20 -15.54
N VAL A 254 -0.91 -8.01 -16.10
CA VAL A 254 0.00 -6.97 -15.59
C VAL A 254 -0.84 -5.83 -15.03
N VAL A 255 -0.69 -5.60 -13.73
CA VAL A 255 -1.37 -4.51 -13.01
C VAL A 255 -0.39 -3.37 -12.81
N THR A 256 -0.73 -2.19 -13.31
CA THR A 256 0.01 -0.94 -13.08
C THR A 256 -0.85 -0.01 -12.25
N ILE A 257 -0.30 0.46 -11.12
CA ILE A 257 -0.94 1.43 -10.23
C ILE A 257 -0.04 2.65 -10.12
N GLN A 258 -0.64 3.83 -10.14
CA GLN A 258 0.03 5.09 -9.86
C GLN A 258 -0.76 5.87 -8.82
N VAL A 259 -0.08 6.41 -7.82
CA VAL A 259 -0.61 7.30 -6.80
C VAL A 259 0.27 8.55 -6.77
N GLY A 260 -0.25 9.68 -7.27
CA GLY A 260 0.58 10.86 -7.48
C GLY A 260 1.77 10.56 -8.39
N GLU A 261 2.98 10.74 -7.86
CA GLU A 261 4.23 10.45 -8.57
C GLU A 261 4.69 8.99 -8.39
N MET A 262 4.14 8.28 -7.39
CA MET A 262 4.57 6.93 -7.06
C MET A 262 3.88 5.88 -7.93
N LYS A 263 4.65 4.89 -8.40
CA LYS A 263 4.18 3.86 -9.32
C LYS A 263 4.58 2.46 -8.86
N ILE A 264 3.72 1.49 -9.16
CA ILE A 264 4.00 0.07 -9.03
C ILE A 264 3.46 -0.69 -10.24
N GLU A 265 4.22 -1.65 -10.73
CA GLU A 265 3.79 -2.59 -11.76
C GLU A 265 4.05 -4.01 -11.27
N ASN A 266 3.03 -4.86 -11.32
CA ASN A 266 3.13 -6.25 -10.87
C ASN A 266 2.52 -7.20 -11.90
N LYS A 267 3.15 -8.35 -12.05
CA LYS A 267 2.62 -9.46 -12.85
C LYS A 267 1.91 -10.45 -11.94
N VAL A 268 0.74 -10.91 -12.36
CA VAL A 268 -0.07 -11.88 -11.61
C VAL A 268 0.47 -13.29 -11.75
N GLN A 269 0.63 -13.99 -10.63
CA GLN A 269 0.99 -15.41 -10.54
C GLN A 269 -0.04 -16.16 -9.65
N ILE A 270 0.07 -17.48 -9.63
CA ILE A 270 -0.73 -18.37 -8.76
C ILE A 270 0.17 -18.93 -7.66
#